data_cd6949f4a0cfd602ce44b0e4e94297e0
#
_entry.id   cd6949f4a0cfd602ce44b0e4e94297e0
#
_cell.length_a   1.000
_cell.length_b   1.000
_cell.length_c   1.000
_cell.angle_alpha   90.00
_cell.angle_beta   90.00
_cell.angle_gamma   90.00
#
_symmetry.space_group_name_H-M   'P 1'
#
loop_
_entity.id
_entity.type
_entity.pdbx_description
1 polymer ?
#
loop_
_entity_poly.entity_id
_entity_poly.type
_entity_poly.pdbx_seq_one_letter_code
_entity_poly.pdbx_strand_id
1 'polypeptide(L)' 'HDYILDQKIQTAKQMLQFSERSYAEIANLLAFSSQSHFIQVFSKKVGVTPRQFRESEYRSTLMRGDAPKM' A
#
# COMPACT_ATOMS: atom_id res chain seq x y z
N HIS A 1 -7.53 19.64 -5.09
CA HIS A 1 -7.76 19.79 -3.67
C HIS A 1 -7.24 18.60 -2.89
N ASP A 2 -7.45 17.41 -3.35
CA ASP A 2 -6.87 16.26 -2.66
C ASP A 2 -5.57 15.81 -3.29
N TYR A 3 -4.93 16.72 -3.97
CA TYR A 3 -3.71 16.40 -4.68
C TYR A 3 -2.62 15.87 -3.73
N ILE A 4 -2.45 16.53 -2.59
CA ILE A 4 -1.42 16.12 -1.64
C ILE A 4 -1.76 14.74 -1.06
N LEU A 5 -3.03 14.51 -0.78
CA LEU A 5 -3.45 13.21 -0.26
C LEU A 5 -3.23 12.12 -1.32
N ASP A 6 -3.54 12.41 -2.56
CA ASP A 6 -3.33 11.46 -3.63
C ASP A 6 -1.85 11.12 -3.78
N GLN A 7 -0.98 12.11 -3.63
CA GLN A 7 0.46 11.87 -3.66
C GLN A 7 0.88 10.93 -2.54
N LYS A 8 0.36 11.15 -1.34
CA LYS A 8 0.67 10.29 -0.22
C LYS A 8 0.23 8.85 -0.49
N ILE A 9 -0.94 8.69 -1.07
CA ILE A 9 -1.45 7.36 -1.37
C ILE A 9 -0.60 6.67 -2.43
N GLN A 10 -0.17 7.40 -3.45
CA GLN A 10 0.71 6.82 -4.45
C GLN A 10 2.02 6.36 -3.83
N THR A 11 2.59 7.17 -2.97
CA THR A 11 3.81 6.80 -2.26
C THR A 11 3.56 5.57 -1.38
N ALA A 12 2.40 5.53 -0.71
CA ALA A 12 2.05 4.39 0.13
C ALA A 12 1.99 3.11 -0.68
N LYS A 13 1.42 3.17 -1.87
CA LYS A 13 1.36 2.00 -2.74
C LYS A 13 2.75 1.48 -3.05
N GLN A 14 3.67 2.38 -3.35
CA GLN A 14 5.05 1.99 -3.64
C GLN A 14 5.71 1.36 -2.43
N MET A 15 5.50 1.95 -1.26
CA MET A 15 6.08 1.39 -0.03
C MET A 15 5.52 0.02 0.27
N LEU A 16 4.23 -0.17 0.06
CA LEU A 16 3.60 -1.46 0.29
C LEU A 16 4.11 -2.52 -0.68
N GLN A 17 4.43 -2.10 -1.88
CA GLN A 17 4.81 -2.99 -2.96
C GLN A 17 6.30 -3.34 -2.93
N PHE A 18 7.13 -2.35 -2.63
CA PHE A 18 8.57 -2.51 -2.77
C PHE A 18 9.36 -2.48 -1.47
N SER A 19 8.69 -2.40 -0.34
CA SER A 19 9.39 -2.43 0.94
C SER A 19 8.55 -3.22 1.93
N GLU A 20 9.19 -3.62 3.02
CA GLU A 20 8.51 -4.39 4.06
C GLU A 20 8.20 -3.55 5.29
N ARG A 21 8.11 -2.26 5.10
CA ARG A 21 7.78 -1.36 6.20
C ARG A 21 6.41 -1.70 6.75
N SER A 22 6.26 -1.55 8.06
CA SER A 22 4.98 -1.78 8.70
C SER A 22 4.01 -0.67 8.32
N TYR A 23 2.73 -0.95 8.47
CA TYR A 23 1.71 0.04 8.16
C TYR A 23 1.83 1.26 9.07
N ALA A 24 2.18 1.03 10.34
CA ALA A 24 2.41 2.13 11.27
C ALA A 24 3.55 3.01 10.81
N GLU A 25 4.61 2.39 10.31
CA GLU A 25 5.77 3.11 9.81
C GLU A 25 5.41 3.95 8.61
N ILE A 26 4.66 3.37 7.67
CA ILE A 26 4.23 4.08 6.47
C ILE A 26 3.34 5.26 6.85
N ALA A 27 2.40 5.03 7.77
CA ALA A 27 1.52 6.10 8.22
C ALA A 27 2.32 7.25 8.82
N ASN A 28 3.33 6.92 9.60
CA ASN A 28 4.17 7.92 10.23
C ASN A 28 4.98 8.70 9.19
N LEU A 29 5.56 7.99 8.25
CA LEU A 29 6.38 8.62 7.21
C LEU A 29 5.55 9.54 6.33
N LEU A 30 4.31 9.20 6.10
CA LEU A 30 3.43 9.98 5.25
C LEU A 30 2.62 11.01 6.04
N ALA A 31 2.92 11.16 7.31
CA ALA A 31 2.31 12.17 8.17
C ALA A 31 0.81 11.98 8.38
N PHE A 32 0.38 10.74 8.43
CA PHE A 32 -0.98 10.46 8.87
C PHE A 32 -1.02 10.50 10.38
N SER A 33 -2.19 10.81 10.92
CA SER A 33 -2.33 10.97 12.36
C SER A 33 -2.19 9.63 13.10
N SER A 34 -2.53 8.52 12.44
CA SER A 34 -2.42 7.21 13.06
C SER A 34 -2.43 6.16 11.97
N GLN A 35 -2.07 4.93 12.35
CA GLN A 35 -2.15 3.80 11.44
C GLN A 35 -3.59 3.57 10.98
N SER A 36 -4.53 3.68 11.91
CA SER A 36 -5.94 3.51 11.56
C SER A 36 -6.39 4.55 10.54
N HIS A 37 -5.96 5.77 10.72
CA HIS A 37 -6.30 6.84 9.79
C HIS A 37 -5.74 6.54 8.40
N PHE A 38 -4.49 6.10 8.35
CA PHE A 38 -3.87 5.73 7.08
C PHE A 38 -4.67 4.61 6.40
N ILE A 39 -5.03 3.58 7.14
CA ILE A 39 -5.77 2.45 6.57
C ILE A 39 -7.11 2.90 6.03
N GLN A 40 -7.81 3.76 6.78
CA GLN A 40 -9.11 4.26 6.34
C GLN A 40 -8.98 5.06 5.04
N VAL A 41 -8.01 5.98 5.01
CA VAL A 41 -7.84 6.82 3.84
C VAL A 41 -7.41 5.98 2.63
N PHE A 42 -6.48 5.08 2.84
CA PHE A 42 -6.01 4.23 1.76
C PHE A 42 -7.17 3.39 1.20
N SER A 43 -7.94 2.77 2.08
CA SER A 43 -9.06 1.93 1.65
C SER A 43 -10.07 2.73 0.86
N LYS A 44 -10.33 3.96 1.29
CA LYS A 44 -11.31 4.80 0.63
C LYS A 44 -10.84 5.24 -0.74
N LYS A 45 -9.56 5.57 -0.85
CA LYS A 45 -9.01 6.08 -2.12
C LYS A 45 -8.72 4.95 -3.11
N VAL A 46 -8.24 3.82 -2.63
CA VAL A 46 -7.78 2.74 -3.48
C VAL A 46 -8.86 1.69 -3.70
N GLY A 47 -9.72 1.49 -2.71
CA GLY A 47 -10.78 0.49 -2.80
C GLY A 47 -10.47 -0.80 -2.08
N VAL A 48 -9.25 -0.96 -1.59
CA VAL A 48 -8.86 -2.13 -0.80
C VAL A 48 -7.98 -1.65 0.34
N THR A 49 -7.89 -2.45 1.39
CA THR A 49 -7.02 -2.10 2.51
C THR A 49 -5.56 -2.24 2.12
N PRO A 50 -4.66 -1.57 2.86
CA PRO A 50 -3.22 -1.74 2.58
C PRO A 50 -2.78 -3.19 2.68
N ARG A 51 -3.36 -3.94 3.61
CA ARG A 51 -3.02 -5.35 3.74
C ARG A 51 -3.45 -6.13 2.51
N GLN A 52 -4.68 -5.89 2.06
CA GLN A 52 -5.18 -6.57 0.86
C GLN A 52 -4.37 -6.20 -0.36
N PHE A 53 -3.98 -4.93 -0.44
CA PHE A 53 -3.17 -4.47 -1.56
C PHE A 53 -1.82 -5.19 -1.60
N ARG A 54 -1.16 -5.25 -0.44
CA ARG A 54 0.15 -5.90 -0.36
C ARG A 54 0.05 -7.39 -0.68
N GLU A 55 -0.96 -8.05 -0.13
CA GLU A 55 -1.14 -9.47 -0.38
C GLU A 55 -1.45 -9.75 -1.83
N SER A 56 -2.25 -8.91 -2.43
CA SER A 56 -2.63 -9.08 -3.83
C SER A 56 -1.42 -8.94 -4.75
N GLU A 57 -0.60 -7.92 -4.48
CA GLU A 57 0.60 -7.71 -5.29
C GLU A 57 1.59 -8.85 -5.11
N TYR A 58 1.75 -9.31 -3.88
CA TYR A 58 2.64 -10.42 -3.61
C TYR A 58 2.18 -11.68 -4.33
N ARG A 59 0.89 -11.93 -4.26
CA ARG A 59 0.31 -13.11 -4.90
C ARG A 59 0.46 -13.06 -6.41
N SER A 60 0.23 -11.90 -6.98
CA SER A 60 0.40 -11.73 -8.43
C SER A 60 1.84 -12.00 -8.84
N THR A 61 2.78 -11.53 -8.06
CA THR A 61 4.19 -11.76 -8.35
C THR A 61 4.53 -13.24 -8.27
N LEU A 62 3.99 -13.91 -7.28
CA LEU A 62 4.24 -15.34 -7.14
C LEU A 62 3.69 -16.13 -8.30
N MET A 63 2.48 -15.81 -8.71
CA MET A 63 1.87 -16.50 -9.83
C MET A 63 2.65 -16.28 -11.10
N ARG A 64 3.11 -15.07 -11.26
CA ARG A 64 3.91 -14.73 -12.44
C ARG A 64 5.23 -15.47 -12.42
N GLY A 65 5.79 -15.62 -11.24
CA GLY A 65 7.03 -16.35 -11.09
C GLY A 65 6.88 -17.81 -11.44
N ASP A 66 5.71 -18.36 -11.22
CA ASP A 66 5.44 -19.75 -11.59
C ASP A 66 5.44 -19.94 -13.09
N ALA A 67 4.86 -18.99 -13.73
CA ALA A 67 4.64 -19.13 -15.16
C ALA A 67 5.93 -19.43 -15.89
N PRO A 68 6.95 -18.73 -15.66
CA PRO A 68 8.17 -19.00 -16.38
C PRO A 68 8.90 -20.14 -15.81
N LYS A 69 8.78 -20.50 -15.08
CA LYS A 69 9.58 -21.17 -14.60
C LYS A 69 9.89 -22.04 -14.90
N MET A 70 9.54 -21.74 -15.00
CA MET A 70 9.98 -22.21 -15.01
C MET A 70 10.10 -22.56 -15.54
#